data_ba19127ab426d45fa7ff2bd9fcc5d12a
#
_entry.id   ba19127ab426d45fa7ff2bd9fcc5d12a
#
_cell.length_a   1.000
_cell.length_b   1.000
_cell.length_c   1.000
_cell.angle_alpha   90.00
_cell.angle_beta   90.00
_cell.angle_gamma   90.00
#
_symmetry.space_group_name_H-M   'P 1'
#
loop_
_entity.id
_entity.type
_entity.pdbx_description
1 polymer ?
#
loop_
_entity_poly.entity_id
_entity_poly.type
_entity_poly.pdbx_seq_one_letter_code
_entity_poly.pdbx_strand_id
1 'polypeptide(L)'
;MKKFNVSTLRAALPDGRRMGLRVLLGAALLQTAACSFAAEDAVSIAPPIKDEAVKTAGTETAVFAGGCFWGVQGVFQHVQGVKKAVSGYAGGKADTAQYERVSEGDTGHAESVEVTFDPSQVSYGTLLQVFFSVAHNPTELNRQGPDHGTQYRSAIFPESSEQKAVAQAYIAQLDSAKSFNAPIVTKIETYNGFYPAEDYHQNFLTTHPTYPYIVINDLPKVGQLKQLFADRYSEQPVLVK
;
A
#
# COMPACT_ATOMS: atom_id res chain seq x y z
N MET A 1 -0.63 -99.57 38.23
CA MET A 1 -1.62 -100.24 37.39
C MET A 1 -2.31 -99.27 36.52
N LYS A 2 -2.49 -99.61 35.29
CA LYS A 2 -3.24 -99.03 34.18
C LYS A 2 -2.51 -98.01 33.31
N LYS A 3 -2.21 -98.59 32.15
CA LYS A 3 -1.79 -98.07 30.86
C LYS A 3 -2.90 -97.24 30.23
N PHE A 4 -2.53 -96.35 29.32
CA PHE A 4 -3.18 -96.07 28.04
C PHE A 4 -2.73 -94.73 27.56
N ASN A 5 -2.53 -94.37 26.38
CA ASN A 5 -2.32 -94.89 25.05
C ASN A 5 -2.04 -93.71 24.16
N VAL A 6 -1.08 -93.85 23.31
CA VAL A 6 -0.71 -92.84 22.34
C VAL A 6 -1.74 -92.82 21.22
N SER A 7 -2.24 -91.69 20.87
CA SER A 7 -2.95 -91.49 19.61
C SER A 7 -2.48 -90.20 18.96
N THR A 8 -1.79 -90.39 17.90
CA THR A 8 -1.33 -89.37 16.94
C THR A 8 -2.51 -88.73 16.25
N LEU A 9 -2.62 -87.42 16.34
CA LEU A 9 -3.43 -86.67 15.39
C LEU A 9 -2.54 -85.63 14.70
N ARG A 10 -2.34 -85.84 13.42
CA ARG A 10 -1.81 -84.86 12.46
C ARG A 10 -2.90 -83.77 12.30
N ALA A 11 -2.60 -82.52 12.62
CA ALA A 11 -3.40 -81.39 12.22
C ALA A 11 -2.62 -80.55 11.22
N ALA A 12 -3.27 -80.27 10.14
CA ALA A 12 -2.80 -79.49 8.97
C ALA A 12 -2.49 -78.04 9.31
N LEU A 13 -1.42 -77.55 8.74
CA LEU A 13 -1.08 -76.10 8.73
C LEU A 13 -1.99 -75.36 7.78
N PRO A 14 -2.62 -74.26 8.16
CA PRO A 14 -3.26 -73.42 7.21
C PRO A 14 -2.25 -72.41 6.62
N ASP A 15 -2.43 -72.18 5.33
CA ASP A 15 -1.70 -71.29 4.45
C ASP A 15 -1.43 -69.86 5.01
N GLY A 16 -0.17 -69.46 4.88
CA GLY A 16 0.30 -68.12 5.21
C GLY A 16 -0.26 -67.06 4.31
N ARG A 17 -1.31 -66.35 4.72
CA ARG A 17 -1.66 -65.08 4.15
C ARG A 17 -0.72 -64.01 4.70
N ARG A 18 0.21 -63.59 3.85
CA ARG A 18 1.04 -62.41 4.06
C ARG A 18 0.15 -61.20 4.17
N MET A 19 -0.08 -60.74 5.38
CA MET A 19 -0.71 -59.42 5.67
C MET A 19 0.34 -58.35 5.45
N GLY A 20 0.33 -57.74 4.26
CA GLY A 20 1.18 -56.62 3.93
C GLY A 20 0.77 -55.42 4.77
N LEU A 21 1.62 -55.03 5.71
CA LEU A 21 1.53 -53.78 6.46
C LEU A 21 1.76 -52.64 5.49
N ARG A 22 0.69 -52.02 4.97
CA ARG A 22 0.76 -50.77 4.23
C ARG A 22 0.98 -49.66 5.24
N VAL A 23 2.24 -49.26 5.40
CA VAL A 23 2.61 -48.00 6.07
C VAL A 23 2.17 -46.86 5.13
N LEU A 24 1.03 -46.26 5.43
CA LEU A 24 0.64 -44.99 4.85
C LEU A 24 1.53 -43.89 5.47
N LEU A 25 2.63 -43.55 4.77
CA LEU A 25 3.34 -42.29 5.02
C LEU A 25 2.39 -41.15 4.62
N GLY A 26 1.66 -40.65 5.59
CA GLY A 26 0.97 -39.37 5.47
C GLY A 26 2.02 -38.24 5.45
N ALA A 27 2.41 -37.82 4.25
CA ALA A 27 3.14 -36.55 4.10
C ALA A 27 2.21 -35.41 4.50
N ALA A 28 2.28 -34.97 5.75
CA ALA A 28 1.69 -33.70 6.19
C ALA A 28 2.49 -32.58 5.53
N LEU A 29 1.98 -32.06 4.41
CA LEU A 29 2.42 -30.78 3.86
C LEU A 29 2.07 -29.72 4.90
N LEU A 30 3.05 -29.34 5.73
CA LEU A 30 3.02 -28.08 6.45
C LEU A 30 3.08 -26.97 5.36
N GLN A 31 1.93 -26.47 4.96
CA GLN A 31 1.86 -25.18 4.28
C GLN A 31 2.20 -24.12 5.34
N THR A 32 3.47 -23.77 5.43
CA THR A 32 3.88 -22.52 6.08
C THR A 32 3.28 -21.41 5.24
N ALA A 33 2.20 -20.80 5.71
CA ALA A 33 1.77 -19.51 5.24
C ALA A 33 2.92 -18.54 5.55
N ALA A 34 3.82 -18.35 4.60
CA ALA A 34 4.74 -17.24 4.63
C ALA A 34 3.84 -16.01 4.55
N CYS A 35 3.66 -15.28 5.67
CA CYS A 35 3.20 -13.92 5.63
C CYS A 35 4.26 -13.16 4.82
N SER A 36 4.00 -12.98 3.54
CA SER A 36 4.79 -12.12 2.68
C SER A 36 4.54 -10.69 3.18
N PHE A 37 5.48 -10.15 3.94
CA PHE A 37 5.62 -8.70 4.11
C PHE A 37 6.20 -8.15 2.80
N ALA A 38 5.43 -8.23 1.73
CA ALA A 38 5.76 -7.59 0.47
C ALA A 38 5.00 -6.27 0.42
N ALA A 39 5.60 -5.26 -0.23
CA ALA A 39 4.86 -4.06 -0.59
C ALA A 39 3.58 -4.46 -1.33
N GLU A 40 2.54 -3.68 -1.15
CA GLU A 40 1.28 -3.92 -1.83
C GLU A 40 1.46 -3.83 -3.34
N ASP A 41 0.80 -4.72 -4.07
CA ASP A 41 0.87 -4.73 -5.53
C ASP A 41 0.14 -3.50 -6.10
N ALA A 42 0.78 -2.83 -7.04
CA ALA A 42 0.13 -1.74 -7.76
C ALA A 42 -1.05 -2.24 -8.61
N VAL A 43 -2.08 -1.42 -8.68
CA VAL A 43 -3.27 -1.73 -9.46
C VAL A 43 -3.32 -0.85 -10.71
N SER A 44 -3.35 -1.47 -11.90
CA SER A 44 -3.57 -0.74 -13.14
C SER A 44 -5.02 -0.30 -13.22
N ILE A 45 -5.27 1.01 -13.16
CA ILE A 45 -6.60 1.63 -13.19
C ILE A 45 -6.72 2.61 -14.35
N ALA A 46 -7.94 2.76 -14.86
CA ALA A 46 -8.21 3.74 -15.91
C ALA A 46 -8.00 5.18 -15.40
N PRO A 47 -7.52 6.10 -16.26
CA PRO A 47 -7.41 7.51 -15.89
C PRO A 47 -8.80 8.09 -15.55
N PRO A 48 -8.86 9.20 -14.79
CA PRO A 48 -10.12 9.86 -14.49
C PRO A 48 -10.79 10.39 -15.78
N ILE A 49 -12.10 10.19 -15.87
CA ILE A 49 -12.92 10.74 -16.97
C ILE A 49 -13.11 12.25 -16.78
N LYS A 50 -13.16 12.70 -15.53
CA LYS A 50 -13.24 14.12 -15.16
C LYS A 50 -11.91 14.57 -14.59
N ASP A 51 -11.37 15.66 -15.11
CA ASP A 51 -10.17 16.31 -14.61
C ASP A 51 -10.40 17.82 -14.47
N GLU A 52 -9.43 18.54 -13.91
CA GLU A 52 -9.43 20.00 -13.89
C GLU A 52 -9.31 20.57 -15.31
N ALA A 53 -9.75 21.80 -15.46
CA ALA A 53 -9.54 22.51 -16.72
C ALA A 53 -8.04 22.60 -17.04
N VAL A 54 -7.70 22.38 -18.33
CA VAL A 54 -6.30 22.43 -18.77
C VAL A 54 -5.73 23.83 -18.54
N LYS A 55 -4.69 23.88 -17.70
CA LYS A 55 -3.93 25.10 -17.43
C LYS A 55 -2.61 25.03 -18.20
N THR A 56 -2.24 26.15 -18.83
CA THR A 56 -1.05 26.22 -19.70
C THR A 56 0.17 26.77 -19.00
N ALA A 57 0.03 27.29 -17.78
CA ALA A 57 1.13 27.84 -16.99
C ALA A 57 0.76 27.92 -15.51
N GLY A 58 1.78 28.03 -14.67
CA GLY A 58 1.65 28.18 -13.22
C GLY A 58 2.08 26.93 -12.47
N THR A 59 1.87 26.95 -11.18
CA THR A 59 2.04 25.81 -10.28
C THR A 59 0.78 25.63 -9.44
N GLU A 60 0.45 24.41 -9.14
CA GLU A 60 -0.63 24.03 -8.25
C GLU A 60 -0.13 23.13 -7.15
N THR A 61 -0.93 22.97 -6.13
CA THR A 61 -0.67 22.06 -5.01
C THR A 61 -1.79 21.04 -4.87
N ALA A 62 -1.44 19.85 -4.37
CA ALA A 62 -2.37 18.79 -4.01
C ALA A 62 -1.86 18.09 -2.75
N VAL A 63 -2.77 17.75 -1.82
CA VAL A 63 -2.39 17.11 -0.55
C VAL A 63 -3.02 15.73 -0.44
N PHE A 64 -2.17 14.72 -0.29
CA PHE A 64 -2.54 13.30 -0.24
C PHE A 64 -2.02 12.64 1.03
N ALA A 65 -2.84 11.79 1.65
CA ALA A 65 -2.48 10.93 2.77
C ALA A 65 -2.71 9.46 2.37
N GLY A 66 -1.68 8.64 2.42
CA GLY A 66 -1.71 7.25 1.94
C GLY A 66 -0.77 6.33 2.73
N GLY A 67 -0.80 6.40 4.07
CA GLY A 67 0.10 5.67 4.95
C GLY A 67 1.39 6.44 5.22
N CYS A 68 2.49 5.73 5.50
CA CYS A 68 3.79 6.35 5.75
C CYS A 68 4.18 7.32 4.62
N PHE A 69 4.40 8.57 4.97
CA PHE A 69 4.68 9.62 4.00
C PHE A 69 6.02 9.48 3.27
N TRP A 70 6.97 8.66 3.77
CA TRP A 70 8.25 8.42 3.07
C TRP A 70 8.05 7.79 1.69
N GLY A 71 7.19 6.77 1.61
CA GLY A 71 6.86 6.10 0.36
C GLY A 71 6.03 6.98 -0.57
N VAL A 72 5.02 7.66 -0.03
CA VAL A 72 4.17 8.56 -0.80
C VAL A 72 4.98 9.73 -1.38
N GLN A 73 5.87 10.35 -0.57
CA GLN A 73 6.80 11.37 -1.03
C GLN A 73 7.70 10.83 -2.14
N GLY A 74 8.31 9.67 -1.92
CA GLY A 74 9.21 9.04 -2.91
C GLY A 74 8.53 8.79 -4.25
N VAL A 75 7.28 8.29 -4.24
CA VAL A 75 6.50 8.10 -5.47
C VAL A 75 6.31 9.43 -6.22
N PHE A 76 5.81 10.47 -5.54
CA PHE A 76 5.56 11.75 -6.21
C PHE A 76 6.84 12.49 -6.64
N GLN A 77 7.95 12.31 -5.91
CA GLN A 77 9.25 12.87 -6.32
C GLN A 77 9.74 12.31 -7.66
N HIS A 78 9.27 11.14 -8.06
CA HIS A 78 9.61 10.50 -9.33
C HIS A 78 8.58 10.75 -10.45
N VAL A 79 7.56 11.60 -10.25
CA VAL A 79 6.57 11.93 -11.29
C VAL A 79 7.00 13.15 -12.09
N GLN A 80 7.08 13.01 -13.41
CA GLN A 80 7.36 14.15 -14.31
C GLN A 80 6.28 15.22 -14.19
N GLY A 81 6.70 16.48 -14.12
CA GLY A 81 5.80 17.62 -13.92
C GLY A 81 5.65 18.01 -12.43
N VAL A 82 5.97 17.12 -11.49
CA VAL A 82 6.09 17.48 -10.07
C VAL A 82 7.34 18.36 -9.89
N LYS A 83 7.18 19.46 -9.17
CA LYS A 83 8.27 20.42 -8.86
C LYS A 83 8.78 20.25 -7.44
N LYS A 84 7.92 19.77 -6.53
CA LYS A 84 8.23 19.55 -5.13
C LYS A 84 7.22 18.57 -4.51
N ALA A 85 7.68 17.68 -3.65
CA ALA A 85 6.83 16.86 -2.80
C ALA A 85 7.38 16.91 -1.37
N VAL A 86 6.56 17.31 -0.41
CA VAL A 86 6.97 17.56 0.97
C VAL A 86 6.18 16.64 1.88
N SER A 87 6.85 15.85 2.72
CA SER A 87 6.22 15.09 3.81
C SER A 87 5.75 16.04 4.91
N GLY A 88 4.59 15.78 5.48
CA GLY A 88 4.00 16.60 6.52
C GLY A 88 2.71 16.04 7.10
N TYR A 89 1.92 16.90 7.68
CA TYR A 89 0.71 16.55 8.40
C TYR A 89 -0.47 17.41 7.94
N ALA A 90 -1.63 16.79 7.76
CA ALA A 90 -2.88 17.50 7.43
C ALA A 90 -4.07 16.90 8.21
N GLY A 91 -5.13 17.70 8.40
CA GLY A 91 -6.37 17.27 9.06
C GLY A 91 -6.47 17.63 10.54
N GLY A 92 -5.37 17.82 11.26
CA GLY A 92 -5.31 18.24 12.65
C GLY A 92 -5.07 19.74 12.83
N LYS A 93 -4.70 20.16 14.05
CA LYS A 93 -4.41 21.53 14.41
C LYS A 93 -2.92 21.81 14.38
N ALA A 94 -2.53 23.06 14.12
CA ALA A 94 -1.12 23.49 14.03
C ALA A 94 -0.28 23.15 15.28
N ASP A 95 -0.86 23.25 16.46
CA ASP A 95 -0.18 23.01 17.74
C ASP A 95 0.13 21.54 18.04
N THR A 96 -0.43 20.61 17.23
CA THR A 96 -0.19 19.18 17.35
C THR A 96 0.54 18.58 16.13
N ALA A 97 0.98 19.42 15.19
CA ALA A 97 1.64 19.00 13.96
C ALA A 97 3.14 18.74 14.19
N GLN A 98 3.47 17.73 14.98
CA GLN A 98 4.82 17.27 15.30
C GLN A 98 4.81 15.74 15.33
N TYR A 99 5.90 15.12 14.88
CA TYR A 99 5.97 13.67 14.71
C TYR A 99 5.56 12.87 15.94
N GLU A 100 6.14 13.22 17.11
CA GLU A 100 5.85 12.53 18.35
C GLU A 100 4.36 12.58 18.71
N ARG A 101 3.70 13.73 18.47
CA ARG A 101 2.27 13.91 18.74
C ARG A 101 1.40 13.20 17.75
N VAL A 102 1.71 13.31 16.44
CA VAL A 102 0.95 12.67 15.38
C VAL A 102 1.02 11.15 15.50
N SER A 103 2.18 10.61 15.90
CA SER A 103 2.42 9.18 16.09
C SER A 103 1.51 8.55 17.16
N GLU A 104 0.97 9.32 18.10
CA GLU A 104 0.01 8.84 19.09
C GLU A 104 -1.38 8.55 18.49
N GLY A 105 -1.69 9.08 17.29
CA GLY A 105 -2.90 8.76 16.53
C GLY A 105 -4.17 9.48 17.00
N ASP A 106 -4.09 10.44 17.92
CA ASP A 106 -5.24 11.14 18.52
C ASP A 106 -5.35 12.63 18.10
N THR A 107 -4.39 13.15 17.32
CA THR A 107 -4.33 14.56 16.92
C THR A 107 -5.28 14.95 15.79
N GLY A 108 -5.87 13.98 15.11
CA GLY A 108 -6.65 14.19 13.89
C GLY A 108 -5.79 14.38 12.63
N HIS A 109 -4.47 14.51 12.76
CA HIS A 109 -3.57 14.54 11.62
C HIS A 109 -3.49 13.19 10.88
N ALA A 110 -3.28 13.25 9.56
CA ALA A 110 -2.75 12.16 8.79
C ALA A 110 -1.33 12.52 8.33
N GLU A 111 -0.43 11.54 8.28
CA GLU A 111 0.79 11.63 7.51
C GLU A 111 0.42 11.89 6.05
N SER A 112 0.91 12.99 5.51
CA SER A 112 0.47 13.52 4.23
C SER A 112 1.65 14.01 3.42
N VAL A 113 1.45 14.13 2.11
CA VAL A 113 2.43 14.73 1.20
C VAL A 113 1.74 15.87 0.44
N GLU A 114 2.34 17.07 0.52
CA GLU A 114 1.98 18.18 -0.33
C GLU A 114 2.81 18.12 -1.62
N VAL A 115 2.13 18.04 -2.76
CA VAL A 115 2.72 17.92 -4.07
C VAL A 115 2.51 19.22 -4.83
N THR A 116 3.60 19.96 -5.09
CA THR A 116 3.59 21.10 -6.00
C THR A 116 3.89 20.62 -7.42
N PHE A 117 3.05 20.93 -8.38
CA PHE A 117 3.16 20.43 -9.75
C PHE A 117 2.90 21.51 -10.81
N ASP A 118 3.34 21.25 -12.03
CA ASP A 118 3.10 22.05 -13.22
C ASP A 118 1.89 21.45 -13.98
N PRO A 119 0.72 22.09 -13.93
CA PRO A 119 -0.49 21.54 -14.54
C PRO A 119 -0.43 21.44 -16.07
N SER A 120 0.55 22.09 -16.70
CA SER A 120 0.79 21.93 -18.15
C SER A 120 1.52 20.63 -18.50
N GLN A 121 2.16 19.99 -17.51
CA GLN A 121 2.93 18.74 -17.69
C GLN A 121 2.24 17.53 -17.07
N VAL A 122 1.61 17.70 -15.91
CA VAL A 122 0.88 16.64 -15.20
C VAL A 122 -0.39 17.24 -14.60
N SER A 123 -1.55 16.62 -14.85
CA SER A 123 -2.81 17.09 -14.30
C SER A 123 -3.05 16.56 -12.88
N TYR A 124 -3.94 17.20 -12.14
CA TYR A 124 -4.41 16.69 -10.85
C TYR A 124 -5.02 15.31 -10.95
N GLY A 125 -5.78 15.02 -12.00
CA GLY A 125 -6.32 13.71 -12.24
C GLY A 125 -5.24 12.64 -12.47
N THR A 126 -4.15 12.99 -13.15
CA THR A 126 -3.00 12.09 -13.29
C THR A 126 -2.33 11.82 -11.93
N LEU A 127 -2.19 12.83 -11.07
CA LEU A 127 -1.66 12.64 -9.71
C LEU A 127 -2.58 11.72 -8.89
N LEU A 128 -3.90 11.87 -9.00
CA LEU A 128 -4.88 10.96 -8.38
C LEU A 128 -4.73 9.53 -8.92
N GLN A 129 -4.52 9.36 -10.23
CA GLN A 129 -4.31 8.03 -10.81
C GLN A 129 -3.06 7.38 -10.23
N VAL A 130 -1.94 8.09 -10.12
CA VAL A 130 -0.71 7.60 -9.48
C VAL A 130 -0.97 7.27 -8.01
N PHE A 131 -1.67 8.14 -7.28
CA PHE A 131 -2.00 7.96 -5.87
C PHE A 131 -2.77 6.65 -5.62
N PHE A 132 -3.84 6.40 -6.37
CA PHE A 132 -4.65 5.20 -6.24
C PHE A 132 -4.00 3.95 -6.83
N SER A 133 -3.16 4.07 -7.86
CA SER A 133 -2.51 2.92 -8.50
C SER A 133 -1.33 2.38 -7.71
N VAL A 134 -0.52 3.29 -7.12
CA VAL A 134 0.86 2.97 -6.73
C VAL A 134 1.18 3.40 -5.30
N ALA A 135 0.71 4.58 -4.87
CA ALA A 135 1.19 5.17 -3.64
C ALA A 135 0.70 4.42 -2.38
N HIS A 136 -0.50 3.84 -2.44
CA HIS A 136 -1.11 3.18 -1.29
C HIS A 136 -2.24 2.22 -1.71
N ASN A 137 -2.74 1.44 -0.77
CA ASN A 137 -3.96 0.64 -0.91
C ASN A 137 -5.18 1.42 -0.40
N PRO A 138 -6.08 1.86 -1.29
CA PRO A 138 -7.22 2.70 -0.88
C PRO A 138 -8.32 1.93 -0.14
N THR A 139 -8.18 0.62 0.06
CA THR A 139 -9.16 -0.23 0.75
C THR A 139 -8.82 -0.50 2.22
N GLU A 140 -7.67 -0.02 2.70
CA GLU A 140 -7.22 -0.21 4.07
C GLU A 140 -7.67 0.94 4.99
N LEU A 141 -8.57 0.63 5.93
CA LEU A 141 -9.11 1.62 6.85
C LEU A 141 -8.15 1.86 8.02
N ASN A 142 -7.69 3.12 8.19
CA ASN A 142 -6.80 3.54 9.27
C ASN A 142 -5.53 2.68 9.41
N ARG A 143 -4.99 2.25 8.29
CA ARG A 143 -3.74 1.50 8.20
C ARG A 143 -3.18 1.54 6.78
N GLN A 144 -1.88 1.20 6.64
CA GLN A 144 -1.27 0.87 5.35
C GLN A 144 -0.17 -0.17 5.59
N GLY A 145 -0.33 -1.36 5.01
CA GLY A 145 0.64 -2.43 5.19
C GLY A 145 0.92 -2.69 6.69
N PRO A 146 2.17 -2.49 7.18
CA PRO A 146 2.52 -2.72 8.57
C PRO A 146 2.05 -1.61 9.52
N ASP A 147 1.71 -0.42 9.01
CA ASP A 147 1.42 0.75 9.83
C ASP A 147 -0.05 0.81 10.21
N HIS A 148 -0.34 1.03 11.48
CA HIS A 148 -1.68 1.07 12.05
C HIS A 148 -1.93 2.37 12.80
N GLY A 149 -3.11 2.92 12.63
CA GLY A 149 -3.57 4.14 13.29
C GLY A 149 -4.20 5.14 12.34
N THR A 150 -4.95 6.09 12.88
CA THR A 150 -5.67 7.11 12.11
C THR A 150 -4.74 8.02 11.32
N GLN A 151 -3.48 8.18 11.77
CA GLN A 151 -2.44 8.93 11.10
C GLN A 151 -1.99 8.30 9.76
N TYR A 152 -2.24 7.00 9.57
CA TYR A 152 -1.95 6.28 8.32
C TYR A 152 -3.18 6.05 7.44
N ARG A 153 -4.27 6.79 7.70
CA ARG A 153 -5.49 6.67 6.89
C ARG A 153 -5.30 7.17 5.47
N SER A 154 -6.08 6.62 4.55
CA SER A 154 -6.19 7.13 3.20
C SER A 154 -7.11 8.36 3.18
N ALA A 155 -6.58 9.51 2.76
CA ALA A 155 -7.34 10.74 2.60
C ALA A 155 -6.80 11.64 1.49
N ILE A 156 -7.68 12.48 0.96
CA ILE A 156 -7.37 13.57 0.04
C ILE A 156 -7.86 14.86 0.69
N PHE A 157 -7.03 15.90 0.69
CA PHE A 157 -7.35 17.22 1.21
C PHE A 157 -7.40 18.23 0.05
N PRO A 158 -8.55 18.37 -0.65
CA PRO A 158 -8.65 19.25 -1.81
C PRO A 158 -8.49 20.72 -1.39
N GLU A 159 -7.65 21.47 -2.10
CA GLU A 159 -7.43 22.89 -1.88
C GLU A 159 -8.44 23.76 -2.63
N SER A 160 -9.20 23.16 -3.56
CA SER A 160 -10.23 23.85 -4.34
C SER A 160 -11.51 23.01 -4.46
N SER A 161 -12.61 23.66 -4.82
CA SER A 161 -13.86 22.98 -5.15
C SER A 161 -13.74 22.12 -6.42
N GLU A 162 -12.85 22.50 -7.34
CA GLU A 162 -12.57 21.76 -8.57
C GLU A 162 -11.83 20.45 -8.25
N GLN A 163 -10.73 20.51 -7.45
CA GLN A 163 -10.04 19.31 -6.96
C GLN A 163 -10.98 18.36 -6.22
N LYS A 164 -11.83 18.91 -5.34
CA LYS A 164 -12.84 18.12 -4.63
C LYS A 164 -13.76 17.38 -5.59
N ALA A 165 -14.26 18.09 -6.61
CA ALA A 165 -15.18 17.49 -7.57
C ALA A 165 -14.52 16.44 -8.47
N VAL A 166 -13.24 16.62 -8.82
CA VAL A 166 -12.44 15.62 -9.57
C VAL A 166 -12.20 14.39 -8.71
N ALA A 167 -11.73 14.55 -7.47
CA ALA A 167 -11.47 13.44 -6.55
C ALA A 167 -12.74 12.63 -6.26
N GLN A 168 -13.88 13.28 -6.02
CA GLN A 168 -15.17 12.61 -5.82
C GLN A 168 -15.60 11.79 -7.04
N ALA A 169 -15.49 12.39 -8.24
CA ALA A 169 -15.84 11.73 -9.48
C ALA A 169 -14.93 10.51 -9.75
N TYR A 170 -13.65 10.65 -9.45
CA TYR A 170 -12.69 9.57 -9.69
C TYR A 170 -12.90 8.39 -8.72
N ILE A 171 -13.12 8.63 -7.42
CA ILE A 171 -13.47 7.58 -6.47
C ILE A 171 -14.73 6.85 -6.93
N ALA A 172 -15.78 7.58 -7.32
CA ALA A 172 -17.01 6.97 -7.82
C ALA A 172 -16.79 6.15 -9.11
N GLN A 173 -15.92 6.62 -10.01
CA GLN A 173 -15.52 5.88 -11.22
C GLN A 173 -14.84 4.56 -10.86
N LEU A 174 -13.87 4.59 -9.95
CA LEU A 174 -13.10 3.40 -9.53
C LEU A 174 -13.98 2.37 -8.80
N ASP A 175 -14.89 2.81 -7.92
CA ASP A 175 -15.85 1.96 -7.25
C ASP A 175 -16.84 1.31 -8.24
N SER A 176 -17.35 2.10 -9.20
CA SER A 176 -18.25 1.59 -10.23
C SER A 176 -17.58 0.58 -11.14
N ALA A 177 -16.30 0.78 -11.45
CA ALA A 177 -15.49 -0.14 -12.24
C ALA A 177 -15.02 -1.37 -11.43
N LYS A 178 -15.25 -1.39 -10.10
CA LYS A 178 -14.74 -2.42 -9.19
C LYS A 178 -13.22 -2.61 -9.36
N SER A 179 -12.50 -1.50 -9.42
CA SER A 179 -11.05 -1.48 -9.67
C SER A 179 -10.24 -2.16 -8.55
N PHE A 180 -10.81 -2.27 -7.35
CA PHE A 180 -10.20 -2.89 -6.19
C PHE A 180 -11.05 -4.06 -5.67
N ASN A 181 -10.43 -4.97 -4.92
CA ASN A 181 -11.08 -6.15 -4.35
C ASN A 181 -12.01 -5.86 -3.16
N ALA A 182 -11.98 -4.62 -2.63
CA ALA A 182 -12.80 -4.13 -1.54
C ALA A 182 -13.21 -2.67 -1.81
N PRO A 183 -14.23 -2.13 -1.11
CA PRO A 183 -14.63 -0.74 -1.25
C PRO A 183 -13.49 0.23 -0.92
N ILE A 184 -13.42 1.34 -1.66
CA ILE A 184 -12.49 2.44 -1.38
C ILE A 184 -12.91 3.12 -0.08
N VAL A 185 -11.97 3.24 0.86
CA VAL A 185 -12.17 3.91 2.16
C VAL A 185 -11.51 5.29 2.22
N THR A 186 -10.90 5.74 1.12
CA THR A 186 -10.29 7.06 1.01
C THR A 186 -11.31 8.17 1.31
N LYS A 187 -10.99 9.01 2.27
CA LYS A 187 -11.84 10.15 2.64
C LYS A 187 -11.43 11.41 1.89
N ILE A 188 -12.42 12.20 1.49
CA ILE A 188 -12.19 13.57 1.02
C ILE A 188 -12.48 14.47 2.21
N GLU A 189 -11.42 14.96 2.83
CA GLU A 189 -11.48 15.76 4.06
C GLU A 189 -11.35 17.27 3.76
N THR A 190 -11.77 18.10 4.72
CA THR A 190 -11.61 19.54 4.59
C THR A 190 -10.13 19.90 4.74
N TYR A 191 -9.61 20.66 3.78
CA TYR A 191 -8.27 21.23 3.87
C TYR A 191 -8.27 22.43 4.84
N ASN A 192 -7.57 22.27 5.96
CA ASN A 192 -7.42 23.30 6.99
C ASN A 192 -5.96 23.76 7.15
N GLY A 193 -5.11 23.38 6.20
CA GLY A 193 -3.68 23.65 6.18
C GLY A 193 -2.85 22.37 6.15
N PHE A 194 -1.63 22.53 5.67
CA PHE A 194 -0.58 21.52 5.66
C PHE A 194 0.59 22.02 6.51
N TYR A 195 1.15 21.12 7.31
CA TYR A 195 2.27 21.40 8.20
C TYR A 195 3.44 20.51 7.80
N PRO A 196 4.55 21.06 7.26
CA PRO A 196 5.72 20.25 6.89
C PRO A 196 6.23 19.46 8.09
N ALA A 197 6.57 18.21 7.86
CA ALA A 197 7.27 17.39 8.83
C ALA A 197 8.73 17.85 8.97
N GLU A 198 9.35 17.40 10.03
CA GLU A 198 10.71 17.72 10.40
C GLU A 198 11.70 17.33 9.28
N ASP A 199 12.82 18.05 9.19
CA ASP A 199 13.79 17.92 8.08
C ASP A 199 14.31 16.49 7.92
N TYR A 200 14.45 15.74 9.01
CA TYR A 200 14.95 14.36 8.97
C TYR A 200 13.97 13.37 8.32
N HIS A 201 12.71 13.76 8.12
CA HIS A 201 11.74 12.98 7.37
C HIS A 201 11.76 13.26 5.86
N GLN A 202 12.31 14.41 5.46
CA GLN A 202 12.31 14.79 4.05
C GLN A 202 13.30 13.94 3.24
N ASN A 203 12.89 13.54 2.04
CA ASN A 203 13.70 12.75 1.11
C ASN A 203 14.17 11.39 1.67
N PHE A 204 13.49 10.87 2.70
CA PHE A 204 13.97 9.73 3.48
C PHE A 204 14.20 8.48 2.60
N LEU A 205 13.29 8.20 1.66
CA LEU A 205 13.44 7.09 0.72
C LEU A 205 14.76 7.19 -0.07
N THR A 206 15.09 8.39 -0.58
CA THR A 206 16.28 8.60 -1.43
C THR A 206 17.56 8.63 -0.60
N THR A 207 17.52 9.17 0.61
CA THR A 207 18.70 9.30 1.47
C THR A 207 19.01 8.04 2.29
N HIS A 208 18.01 7.16 2.48
CA HIS A 208 18.14 5.91 3.25
C HIS A 208 17.67 4.67 2.45
N PRO A 209 18.19 4.44 1.22
CA PRO A 209 17.66 3.41 0.32
C PRO A 209 17.89 1.97 0.81
N THR A 210 18.74 1.77 1.83
CA THR A 210 19.01 0.46 2.44
C THR A 210 18.28 0.26 3.78
N TYR A 211 17.52 1.24 4.23
CA TYR A 211 16.75 1.12 5.47
C TYR A 211 15.69 0.02 5.31
N PRO A 212 15.60 -0.97 6.21
CA PRO A 212 14.75 -2.16 5.99
C PRO A 212 13.30 -1.85 5.64
N TYR A 213 12.69 -0.86 6.29
CA TYR A 213 11.33 -0.43 5.99
C TYR A 213 11.21 0.09 4.54
N ILE A 214 12.14 0.92 4.12
CA ILE A 214 12.20 1.48 2.74
C ILE A 214 12.34 0.36 1.71
N VAL A 215 13.26 -0.58 1.94
CA VAL A 215 13.50 -1.71 1.03
C VAL A 215 12.26 -2.58 0.85
N ILE A 216 11.54 -2.82 1.95
CA ILE A 216 10.40 -3.74 1.95
C ILE A 216 9.11 -3.06 1.49
N ASN A 217 8.84 -1.82 1.94
CA ASN A 217 7.53 -1.20 1.77
C ASN A 217 7.49 -0.09 0.71
N ASP A 218 8.57 0.66 0.50
CA ASP A 218 8.50 1.90 -0.27
C ASP A 218 9.23 1.86 -1.61
N LEU A 219 10.43 1.29 -1.69
CA LEU A 219 11.15 1.12 -2.97
C LEU A 219 10.34 0.34 -4.01
N PRO A 220 9.58 -0.72 -3.66
CA PRO A 220 8.73 -1.39 -4.62
C PRO A 220 7.70 -0.48 -5.28
N LYS A 221 7.13 0.50 -4.54
CA LYS A 221 6.17 1.48 -5.08
C LYS A 221 6.79 2.33 -6.20
N VAL A 222 8.04 2.78 -6.03
CA VAL A 222 8.77 3.51 -7.08
C VAL A 222 9.03 2.62 -8.30
N GLY A 223 9.36 1.34 -8.09
CA GLY A 223 9.48 0.35 -9.15
C GLY A 223 8.17 0.14 -9.93
N GLN A 224 7.07 0.06 -9.22
CA GLN A 224 5.72 -0.07 -9.78
C GLN A 224 5.29 1.20 -10.54
N LEU A 225 5.64 2.40 -10.05
CA LEU A 225 5.45 3.65 -10.79
C LEU A 225 6.16 3.59 -12.14
N LYS A 226 7.43 3.17 -12.15
CA LYS A 226 8.19 3.02 -13.39
C LYS A 226 7.56 2.03 -14.38
N GLN A 227 6.94 0.96 -13.89
CA GLN A 227 6.29 -0.06 -14.72
C GLN A 227 4.96 0.42 -15.29
N LEU A 228 4.10 1.02 -14.46
CA LEU A 228 2.74 1.39 -14.86
C LEU A 228 2.67 2.77 -15.54
N PHE A 229 3.60 3.67 -15.23
CA PHE A 229 3.63 5.06 -15.69
C PHE A 229 4.98 5.42 -16.30
N ALA A 230 5.52 4.57 -17.18
CA ALA A 230 6.84 4.75 -17.77
C ALA A 230 7.01 6.10 -18.49
N ASP A 231 5.95 6.63 -19.09
CA ASP A 231 5.89 7.93 -19.76
C ASP A 231 5.81 9.12 -18.78
N ARG A 232 5.55 8.86 -17.50
CA ARG A 232 5.46 9.85 -16.42
C ARG A 232 6.57 9.71 -15.38
N TYR A 233 7.34 8.63 -15.45
CA TYR A 233 8.40 8.37 -14.49
C TYR A 233 9.65 9.20 -14.79
N SER A 234 10.25 9.76 -13.74
CA SER A 234 11.58 10.41 -13.77
C SER A 234 12.58 9.59 -12.97
N GLU A 235 13.73 9.27 -13.58
CA GLU A 235 14.84 8.61 -12.86
C GLU A 235 15.46 9.51 -11.78
N GLN A 236 15.38 10.83 -11.95
CA GLN A 236 15.90 11.79 -11.01
C GLN A 236 14.76 12.32 -10.15
N PRO A 237 14.73 12.02 -8.84
CA PRO A 237 13.70 12.54 -7.94
C PRO A 237 13.87 14.04 -7.71
N VAL A 238 12.74 14.74 -7.55
CA VAL A 238 12.74 16.15 -7.16
C VAL A 238 12.85 16.24 -5.65
N LEU A 239 14.05 16.54 -5.15
CA LEU A 239 14.33 16.58 -3.70
C LEU A 239 13.93 17.92 -3.07
N VAL A 240 13.46 17.86 -1.83
CA VAL A 240 13.27 19.03 -0.95
C VAL A 240 14.67 19.51 -0.51
N LYS A 241 14.89 20.81 -0.63
CA LYS A 241 16.15 21.48 -0.25
C LYS A 241 16.01 22.10 1.13
#